data_c361101e9ab2145823e79b9c969a867d
#
_entry.id   c361101e9ab2145823e79b9c969a867d
#
_cell.length_a   1.000
_cell.length_b   1.000
_cell.length_c   1.000
_cell.angle_alpha   90.00
_cell.angle_beta   90.00
_cell.angle_gamma   90.00
#
_symmetry.space_group_name_H-M   'P 1'
#
loop_
_entity.id
_entity.type
_entity.pdbx_description
1 polymer ?
#
loop_
_entity_poly.entity_id
_entity_poly.type
_entity_poly.pdbx_seq_one_letter_code
_entity_poly.pdbx_strand_id
1 'polypeptide(L)'
;MDRDELLEREHASWSGFEAAVGRVPADRRAVDGVVPGWSVKDLLWHCAYWAGFCADTIEARAAGDLSDPWDHDDAYWDAENDRVAAESKAMTWETVESSAAGMRERARAALAKAIDDVSVKWFVEETFEHYDEHAVEIARFADSPA
;
A
#
# COMPACT_ATOMS: atom_id res chain seq x y z
N MET A 1 11.16 -1.04 -17.49
CA MET A 1 9.80 -1.60 -17.79
C MET A 1 8.96 -0.51 -18.42
N ASP A 2 8.24 -0.85 -19.43
CA ASP A 2 7.24 0.07 -19.97
C ASP A 2 5.98 0.11 -19.07
N ARG A 3 5.03 0.96 -19.42
CA ARG A 3 3.83 1.17 -18.60
C ARG A 3 2.98 -0.11 -18.46
N ASP A 4 2.85 -0.88 -19.51
CA ASP A 4 2.01 -2.07 -19.51
C ASP A 4 2.67 -3.17 -18.65
N GLU A 5 3.98 -3.32 -18.74
CA GLU A 5 4.77 -4.22 -17.87
C GLU A 5 4.64 -3.83 -16.38
N LEU A 6 4.67 -2.52 -16.06
CA LEU A 6 4.47 -2.04 -14.70
C LEU A 6 3.06 -2.36 -14.17
N LEU A 7 2.03 -2.17 -15.00
CA LEU A 7 0.66 -2.51 -14.65
C LEU A 7 0.43 -4.00 -14.48
N GLU A 8 1.05 -4.83 -15.31
CA GLU A 8 1.01 -6.29 -15.19
C GLU A 8 1.71 -6.75 -13.91
N ARG A 9 2.87 -6.21 -13.60
CA ARG A 9 3.62 -6.51 -12.39
C ARG A 9 2.83 -6.12 -11.12
N GLU A 10 2.24 -4.94 -11.13
CA GLU A 10 1.39 -4.48 -10.02
C GLU A 10 0.19 -5.41 -9.82
N HIS A 11 -0.46 -5.80 -10.91
CA HIS A 11 -1.61 -6.73 -10.85
C HIS A 11 -1.23 -8.08 -10.24
N ALA A 12 -0.10 -8.65 -10.65
CA ALA A 12 0.40 -9.92 -10.11
C ALA A 12 0.69 -9.81 -8.60
N SER A 13 1.35 -8.75 -8.18
CA SER A 13 1.68 -8.52 -6.77
C SER A 13 0.43 -8.26 -5.92
N TRP A 14 -0.52 -7.48 -6.42
CA TRP A 14 -1.80 -7.29 -5.73
C TRP A 14 -2.57 -8.59 -5.58
N SER A 15 -2.62 -9.43 -6.61
CA SER A 15 -3.27 -10.74 -6.54
C SER A 15 -2.63 -11.64 -5.47
N GLY A 16 -1.30 -11.62 -5.36
CA GLY A 16 -0.58 -12.33 -4.31
C GLY A 16 -0.87 -11.79 -2.91
N PHE A 17 -0.95 -10.46 -2.78
CA PHE A 17 -1.33 -9.80 -1.53
C PHE A 17 -2.76 -10.16 -1.11
N GLU A 18 -3.73 -10.07 -2.03
CA GLU A 18 -5.13 -10.48 -1.76
C GLU A 18 -5.24 -11.95 -1.37
N ALA A 19 -4.47 -12.83 -2.01
CA ALA A 19 -4.43 -14.25 -1.66
C ALA A 19 -3.91 -14.46 -0.23
N ALA A 20 -2.88 -13.74 0.18
CA ALA A 20 -2.37 -13.78 1.55
C ALA A 20 -3.42 -13.29 2.56
N VAL A 21 -4.06 -12.16 2.29
CA VAL A 21 -5.17 -11.63 3.12
C VAL A 21 -6.31 -12.64 3.23
N GLY A 22 -6.69 -13.28 2.13
CA GLY A 22 -7.77 -14.27 2.07
C GLY A 22 -7.50 -15.53 2.91
N ARG A 23 -6.24 -15.83 3.22
CA ARG A 23 -5.87 -16.94 4.11
C ARG A 23 -6.10 -16.62 5.59
N VAL A 24 -6.26 -15.36 5.96
CA VAL A 24 -6.49 -14.95 7.34
C VAL A 24 -7.99 -15.02 7.64
N PRO A 25 -8.43 -15.81 8.63
CA PRO A 25 -9.84 -15.88 9.01
C PRO A 25 -10.39 -14.50 9.40
N ALA A 26 -11.68 -14.28 9.15
CA ALA A 26 -12.34 -13.00 9.39
C ALA A 26 -12.18 -12.50 10.85
N ASP A 27 -12.23 -13.41 11.83
CA ASP A 27 -12.07 -13.10 13.25
C ASP A 27 -10.64 -12.75 13.67
N ARG A 28 -9.66 -12.94 12.79
CA ARG A 28 -8.24 -12.59 13.03
C ARG A 28 -7.78 -11.34 12.27
N ARG A 29 -8.59 -10.77 11.40
CA ARG A 29 -8.19 -9.64 10.54
C ARG A 29 -7.91 -8.35 11.29
N ALA A 30 -8.52 -8.16 12.46
CA ALA A 30 -8.31 -7.01 13.33
C ALA A 30 -7.48 -7.34 14.58
N VAL A 31 -6.89 -8.53 14.65
CA VAL A 31 -6.01 -8.95 15.75
C VAL A 31 -4.59 -8.48 15.48
N ASP A 32 -3.98 -7.77 16.42
CA ASP A 32 -2.59 -7.31 16.32
C ASP A 32 -1.61 -8.48 16.24
N GLY A 33 -0.47 -8.26 15.59
CA GLY A 33 0.63 -9.19 15.60
C GLY A 33 1.14 -9.63 14.22
N VAL A 34 0.63 -9.06 13.13
CA VAL A 34 1.23 -9.27 11.78
C VAL A 34 2.63 -8.67 11.76
N VAL A 35 2.72 -7.42 12.17
CA VAL A 35 3.94 -6.76 12.64
C VAL A 35 3.63 -6.18 14.02
N PRO A 36 4.64 -5.82 14.85
CA PRO A 36 4.36 -5.34 16.19
C PRO A 36 3.35 -4.19 16.25
N GLY A 37 2.20 -4.43 16.90
CA GLY A 37 1.13 -3.45 17.07
C GLY A 37 0.18 -3.27 15.91
N TRP A 38 0.34 -4.02 14.82
CA TRP A 38 -0.50 -3.92 13.61
C TRP A 38 -1.21 -5.23 13.30
N SER A 39 -2.47 -5.10 12.87
CA SER A 39 -3.28 -6.19 12.34
C SER A 39 -3.20 -6.25 10.80
N VAL A 40 -3.80 -7.29 10.20
CA VAL A 40 -3.98 -7.36 8.73
C VAL A 40 -4.76 -6.16 8.22
N LYS A 41 -5.79 -5.73 8.96
CA LYS A 41 -6.56 -4.53 8.61
C LYS A 41 -5.68 -3.27 8.57
N ASP A 42 -4.80 -3.12 9.55
CA ASP A 42 -3.87 -1.98 9.61
C ASP A 42 -2.88 -2.00 8.43
N LEU A 43 -2.35 -3.18 8.07
CA LEU A 43 -1.47 -3.32 6.91
C LEU A 43 -2.18 -3.05 5.58
N LEU A 44 -3.40 -3.52 5.44
CA LEU A 44 -4.19 -3.23 4.23
C LEU A 44 -4.46 -1.73 4.08
N TRP A 45 -4.81 -1.04 5.17
CA TRP A 45 -4.96 0.42 5.16
C TRP A 45 -3.65 1.13 4.88
N HIS A 46 -2.55 0.68 5.46
CA HIS A 46 -1.19 1.19 5.21
C HIS A 46 -0.85 1.13 3.72
N CYS A 47 -1.04 -0.02 3.07
CA CYS A 47 -0.80 -0.16 1.63
C CYS A 47 -1.73 0.75 0.82
N ALA A 48 -3.00 0.87 1.21
CA ALA A 48 -3.97 1.75 0.55
C ALA A 48 -3.56 3.23 0.64
N TYR A 49 -3.14 3.66 1.81
CA TYR A 49 -2.68 5.04 2.05
C TYR A 49 -1.49 5.38 1.14
N TRP A 50 -0.48 4.52 1.09
CA TRP A 50 0.72 4.79 0.30
C TRP A 50 0.47 4.69 -1.21
N ALA A 51 -0.43 3.82 -1.66
CA ALA A 51 -0.88 3.82 -3.05
C ALA A 51 -1.60 5.12 -3.42
N GLY A 52 -2.44 5.64 -2.53
CA GLY A 52 -3.09 6.94 -2.70
C GLY A 52 -2.08 8.10 -2.70
N PHE A 53 -1.09 8.06 -1.82
CA PHE A 53 -0.01 9.04 -1.77
C PHE A 53 0.84 9.02 -3.05
N CYS A 54 1.12 7.83 -3.58
CA CYS A 54 1.77 7.67 -4.88
C CYS A 54 0.96 8.35 -5.99
N ALA A 55 -0.35 8.12 -6.04
CA ALA A 55 -1.21 8.76 -7.02
C ALA A 55 -1.16 10.29 -6.92
N ASP A 56 -1.28 10.83 -5.70
CA ASP A 56 -1.22 12.27 -5.45
C ASP A 56 0.14 12.86 -5.90
N THR A 57 1.23 12.16 -5.63
CA THR A 57 2.58 12.58 -6.01
C THR A 57 2.75 12.63 -7.53
N ILE A 58 2.32 11.57 -8.24
CA ILE A 58 2.40 11.51 -9.71
C ILE A 58 1.55 12.62 -10.33
N GLU A 59 0.34 12.82 -9.84
CA GLU A 59 -0.57 13.86 -10.34
C GLU A 59 -0.03 15.26 -10.08
N ALA A 60 0.54 15.54 -8.91
CA ALA A 60 1.17 16.80 -8.59
C ALA A 60 2.36 17.10 -9.51
N ARG A 61 3.21 16.10 -9.77
CA ARG A 61 4.35 16.24 -10.70
C ARG A 61 3.87 16.52 -12.13
N ALA A 62 2.85 15.83 -12.59
CA ALA A 62 2.25 16.08 -13.91
C ALA A 62 1.67 17.50 -14.02
N ALA A 63 1.22 18.09 -12.92
CA ALA A 63 0.72 19.46 -12.83
C ALA A 63 1.84 20.51 -12.64
N GLY A 64 3.10 20.10 -12.55
CA GLY A 64 4.27 20.99 -12.49
C GLY A 64 4.94 21.12 -11.12
N ASP A 65 4.45 20.46 -10.08
CA ASP A 65 5.13 20.37 -8.79
C ASP A 65 6.17 19.25 -8.82
N LEU A 66 7.41 19.61 -9.09
CA LEU A 66 8.53 18.69 -9.23
C LEU A 66 9.25 18.41 -7.92
N SER A 67 8.73 18.84 -6.77
CA SER A 67 9.26 18.47 -5.46
C SER A 67 9.23 16.94 -5.27
N ASP A 68 10.23 16.42 -4.56
CA ASP A 68 10.30 14.99 -4.25
C ASP A 68 9.95 14.78 -2.78
N PRO A 69 8.78 14.16 -2.48
CA PRO A 69 8.37 13.93 -1.09
C PRO A 69 9.24 12.91 -0.35
N TRP A 70 10.18 12.23 -1.02
CA TRP A 70 11.19 11.38 -0.35
C TRP A 70 12.18 12.13 0.53
N ASP A 71 12.25 13.45 0.44
CA ASP A 71 13.21 14.26 1.19
C ASP A 71 12.81 14.45 2.66
N HIS A 72 12.66 13.32 3.35
CA HIS A 72 12.41 13.24 4.79
C HIS A 72 13.26 12.15 5.43
N ASP A 73 13.53 12.25 6.72
CA ASP A 73 14.26 11.26 7.49
C ASP A 73 13.35 10.07 7.92
N ASP A 74 13.97 9.01 8.42
CA ASP A 74 13.24 7.82 8.87
C ASP A 74 12.25 8.12 9.99
N ALA A 75 12.59 9.04 10.90
CA ALA A 75 11.71 9.44 11.98
C ALA A 75 10.40 10.07 11.49
N TYR A 76 10.46 10.81 10.40
CA TYR A 76 9.26 11.36 9.75
C TYR A 76 8.36 10.24 9.19
N TRP A 77 8.96 9.28 8.47
CA TRP A 77 8.22 8.18 7.88
C TRP A 77 7.63 7.24 8.94
N ASP A 78 8.38 6.96 10.01
CA ASP A 78 7.91 6.16 11.13
C ASP A 78 6.69 6.82 11.81
N ALA A 79 6.76 8.11 12.07
CA ALA A 79 5.65 8.87 12.66
C ALA A 79 4.41 8.87 11.76
N GLU A 80 4.60 9.00 10.45
CA GLU A 80 3.51 8.96 9.48
C GLU A 80 2.85 7.57 9.41
N ASN A 81 3.66 6.52 9.41
CA ASN A 81 3.17 5.14 9.44
C ASN A 81 2.39 4.84 10.72
N ASP A 82 2.86 5.31 11.87
CA ASP A 82 2.15 5.17 13.16
C ASP A 82 0.81 5.91 13.15
N ARG A 83 0.77 7.11 12.58
CA ARG A 83 -0.46 7.89 12.42
C ARG A 83 -1.49 7.15 11.56
N VAL A 84 -1.06 6.61 10.43
CA VAL A 84 -1.90 5.87 9.49
C VAL A 84 -2.43 4.59 10.13
N ALA A 85 -1.60 3.86 10.87
CA ALA A 85 -2.02 2.67 11.61
C ALA A 85 -3.05 3.00 12.71
N ALA A 86 -2.86 4.11 13.43
CA ALA A 86 -3.83 4.58 14.44
C ALA A 86 -5.18 4.93 13.79
N GLU A 87 -5.17 5.51 12.60
CA GLU A 87 -6.39 5.82 11.84
C GLU A 87 -7.20 4.57 11.50
N SER A 88 -6.53 3.50 11.05
CA SER A 88 -7.19 2.24 10.70
C SER A 88 -7.83 1.52 11.89
N LYS A 89 -7.34 1.73 13.11
CA LYS A 89 -7.96 1.15 14.32
C LYS A 89 -9.44 1.54 14.48
N ALA A 90 -9.82 2.72 14.03
CA ALA A 90 -11.20 3.23 14.09
C ALA A 90 -12.04 2.83 12.88
N MET A 91 -11.47 2.19 11.87
CA MET A 91 -12.14 1.82 10.61
C MET A 91 -12.67 0.39 10.67
N THR A 92 -13.78 0.14 9.97
CA THR A 92 -14.27 -1.23 9.74
C THR A 92 -13.43 -1.93 8.67
N TRP A 93 -13.43 -3.27 8.68
CA TRP A 93 -12.79 -4.05 7.62
C TRP A 93 -13.33 -3.69 6.23
N GLU A 94 -14.65 -3.59 6.10
CA GLU A 94 -15.32 -3.29 4.84
C GLU A 94 -14.91 -1.93 4.29
N THR A 95 -14.77 -0.93 5.15
CA THR A 95 -14.30 0.41 4.75
C THR A 95 -12.85 0.37 4.30
N VAL A 96 -11.99 -0.32 5.02
CA VAL A 96 -10.57 -0.48 4.64
C VAL A 96 -10.44 -1.22 3.30
N GLU A 97 -11.15 -2.32 3.14
CA GLU A 97 -11.12 -3.13 1.91
C GLU A 97 -11.59 -2.34 0.69
N SER A 98 -12.69 -1.62 0.81
CA SER A 98 -13.23 -0.75 -0.24
C SER A 98 -12.27 0.40 -0.58
N SER A 99 -11.70 1.04 0.44
CA SER A 99 -10.74 2.13 0.26
C SER A 99 -9.45 1.65 -0.40
N ALA A 100 -8.98 0.46 -0.04
CA ALA A 100 -7.79 -0.15 -0.65
C ALA A 100 -7.98 -0.38 -2.15
N ALA A 101 -9.14 -0.91 -2.56
CA ALA A 101 -9.46 -1.08 -3.97
C ALA A 101 -9.48 0.26 -4.72
N GLY A 102 -10.08 1.30 -4.14
CA GLY A 102 -10.15 2.63 -4.73
C GLY A 102 -8.78 3.31 -4.85
N MET A 103 -7.95 3.24 -3.83
CA MET A 103 -6.60 3.83 -3.84
C MET A 103 -5.69 3.12 -4.84
N ARG A 104 -5.78 1.79 -4.93
CA ARG A 104 -5.07 1.01 -5.93
C ARG A 104 -5.43 1.45 -7.35
N GLU A 105 -6.72 1.60 -7.65
CA GLU A 105 -7.17 2.05 -8.97
C GLU A 105 -6.68 3.47 -9.28
N ARG A 106 -6.65 4.36 -8.30
CA ARG A 106 -6.07 5.70 -8.46
C ARG A 106 -4.58 5.63 -8.80
N ALA A 107 -3.80 4.80 -8.13
CA ALA A 107 -2.36 4.63 -8.43
C ALA A 107 -2.15 4.10 -9.86
N ARG A 108 -2.92 3.10 -10.27
CA ARG A 108 -2.85 2.55 -11.63
C ARG A 108 -3.21 3.59 -12.70
N ALA A 109 -4.26 4.38 -12.47
CA ALA A 109 -4.65 5.46 -13.38
C ALA A 109 -3.62 6.58 -13.42
N ALA A 110 -3.03 6.94 -12.27
CA ALA A 110 -2.02 7.98 -12.18
C ALA A 110 -0.75 7.64 -12.98
N LEU A 111 -0.40 6.37 -13.13
CA LEU A 111 0.77 5.94 -13.91
C LEU A 111 0.71 6.44 -15.37
N ALA A 112 -0.49 6.62 -15.93
CA ALA A 112 -0.65 7.21 -17.26
C ALA A 112 -0.16 8.67 -17.35
N LYS A 113 -0.05 9.35 -16.22
CA LYS A 113 0.41 10.75 -16.10
C LYS A 113 1.88 10.85 -15.65
N ALA A 114 2.56 9.73 -15.44
CA ALA A 114 3.97 9.72 -15.06
C ALA A 114 4.84 10.40 -16.14
N ILE A 115 5.61 11.40 -15.73
CA ILE A 115 6.39 12.25 -16.64
C ILE A 115 7.90 11.99 -16.53
N ASP A 116 8.36 11.32 -15.48
CA ASP A 116 9.76 11.14 -15.17
C ASP A 116 10.04 9.90 -14.32
N ASP A 117 11.32 9.62 -14.10
CA ASP A 117 11.77 8.47 -13.30
C ASP A 117 11.34 8.55 -11.84
N VAL A 118 11.14 9.74 -11.29
CA VAL A 118 10.65 9.91 -9.90
C VAL A 118 9.21 9.42 -9.80
N SER A 119 8.36 9.77 -10.77
CA SER A 119 6.98 9.26 -10.84
C SER A 119 6.93 7.74 -10.90
N VAL A 120 7.76 7.14 -11.75
CA VAL A 120 7.84 5.68 -11.89
C VAL A 120 8.37 5.02 -10.61
N LYS A 121 9.40 5.60 -9.99
CA LYS A 121 9.94 5.12 -8.72
C LYS A 121 8.86 5.06 -7.63
N TRP A 122 8.08 6.11 -7.46
CA TRP A 122 6.98 6.13 -6.50
C TRP A 122 5.95 5.04 -6.78
N PHE A 123 5.61 4.82 -8.04
CA PHE A 123 4.68 3.75 -8.41
C PHE A 123 5.24 2.37 -8.03
N VAL A 124 6.49 2.09 -8.38
CA VAL A 124 7.15 0.80 -8.09
C VAL A 124 7.21 0.52 -6.58
N GLU A 125 7.74 1.47 -5.83
CA GLU A 125 8.01 1.29 -4.39
C GLU A 125 6.72 1.26 -3.56
N GLU A 126 5.70 2.06 -3.92
CA GLU A 126 4.47 2.18 -3.13
C GLU A 126 3.32 1.31 -3.65
N THR A 127 3.54 0.54 -4.70
CA THR A 127 2.59 -0.47 -5.15
C THR A 127 3.20 -1.87 -5.06
N PHE A 128 3.74 -2.41 -6.13
CA PHE A 128 4.04 -3.84 -6.17
C PHE A 128 5.19 -4.28 -5.25
N GLU A 129 6.22 -3.47 -5.04
CA GLU A 129 7.26 -3.82 -4.05
C GLU A 129 6.70 -3.82 -2.62
N HIS A 130 5.86 -2.84 -2.30
CA HIS A 130 5.18 -2.72 -1.03
C HIS A 130 4.20 -3.87 -0.78
N TYR A 131 3.40 -4.24 -1.78
CA TYR A 131 2.49 -5.39 -1.68
C TYR A 131 3.25 -6.70 -1.48
N ASP A 132 4.34 -6.91 -2.22
CA ASP A 132 5.15 -8.11 -2.11
C ASP A 132 5.76 -8.25 -0.70
N GLU A 133 6.28 -7.16 -0.15
CA GLU A 133 6.85 -7.12 1.20
C GLU A 133 5.82 -7.54 2.25
N HIS A 134 4.67 -6.90 2.26
CA HIS A 134 3.65 -7.14 3.27
C HIS A 134 2.87 -8.44 3.06
N ALA A 135 2.77 -8.95 1.84
CA ALA A 135 2.18 -10.26 1.56
C ALA A 135 2.92 -11.37 2.31
N VAL A 136 4.25 -11.30 2.40
CA VAL A 136 5.07 -12.27 3.15
C VAL A 136 4.73 -12.24 4.64
N GLU A 137 4.60 -11.06 5.21
CA GLU A 137 4.27 -10.89 6.63
C GLU A 137 2.86 -11.42 6.95
N ILE A 138 1.88 -11.12 6.09
CA ILE A 138 0.51 -11.60 6.23
C ILE A 138 0.43 -13.13 6.09
N ALA A 139 1.13 -13.71 5.12
CA ALA A 139 1.17 -15.16 4.94
C ALA A 139 1.77 -15.86 6.17
N ARG A 140 2.83 -15.30 6.72
CA ARG A 140 3.46 -15.81 7.95
C ARG A 140 2.49 -15.74 9.14
N PHE A 141 1.75 -14.66 9.28
CA PHE A 141 0.72 -14.53 10.31
C PHE A 141 -0.42 -15.53 10.11
N ALA A 142 -0.87 -15.75 8.89
CA ALA A 142 -1.91 -16.73 8.56
C ALA A 142 -1.50 -18.16 8.96
N ASP A 143 -0.22 -18.51 8.82
CA ASP A 143 0.33 -19.81 9.16
C ASP A 143 0.63 -19.96 10.67
N SER A 144 0.65 -18.88 11.44
CA SER A 144 0.90 -18.94 12.88
C SER A 144 -0.31 -19.45 13.65
N PRO A 145 -0.11 -20.17 14.79
CA PRO A 145 -1.22 -20.58 15.64
C PRO A 145 -1.99 -19.37 16.18
N ALA A 146 -3.30 -19.53 16.25
CA ALA A 146 -4.17 -18.51 16.85
C ALA A 146 -3.91 -18.39 18.37
#